data_99d1697471a5517fe7650c339d19d670
#
_entry.id   99d1697471a5517fe7650c339d19d670
#
_cell.length_a   1.000
_cell.length_b   1.000
_cell.length_c   1.000
_cell.angle_alpha   90.00
_cell.angle_beta   90.00
_cell.angle_gamma   90.00
#
_symmetry.space_group_name_H-M   'P 1'
#
loop_
_entity.id
_entity.type
_entity.pdbx_description
1 polymer ?
#
loop_
_entity_poly.entity_id
_entity_poly.type
_entity_poly.pdbx_seq_one_letter_code
_entity_poly.pdbx_strand_id
1 'polypeptide(L)'
;IENSRLRAEADEKDSQIDLLNTEMSSIELMLDNIQARGLAGSKSCDLAGKCVLYIGGRRGAMCRMCDIVKKMNGNLVYHDGGKEDSLASLSSAVSGADAVLFPTNCVSHSSALEAKKLCKRMAKPYLPIRSAGLGSLINGLVEINDQLDKNS
;
A
#
# COMPACT_ATOMS: atom_id res chain seq x y z
N ILE A 1 -38.21 15.27 4.77
CA ILE A 1 -38.51 14.01 5.45
C ILE A 1 -37.73 12.84 4.78
N GLU A 2 -37.77 12.72 3.47
CA GLU A 2 -36.98 11.69 2.77
C GLU A 2 -35.45 11.92 2.87
N ASN A 3 -35.02 13.17 2.84
CA ASN A 3 -33.59 13.50 2.99
C ASN A 3 -33.02 13.13 4.37
N SER A 4 -33.85 13.28 5.42
CA SER A 4 -33.44 12.89 6.79
C SER A 4 -33.36 11.37 6.92
N ARG A 5 -34.24 10.63 6.26
CA ARG A 5 -34.23 9.16 6.25
C ARG A 5 -33.04 8.62 5.50
N LEU A 6 -32.73 9.16 4.33
CA LEU A 6 -31.58 8.77 3.52
C LEU A 6 -30.25 9.07 4.24
N ARG A 7 -30.15 10.20 4.96
CA ARG A 7 -28.98 10.52 5.77
C ARG A 7 -28.80 9.53 6.92
N ALA A 8 -29.88 9.16 7.60
CA ALA A 8 -29.81 8.18 8.68
C ALA A 8 -29.37 6.80 8.17
N GLU A 9 -29.89 6.37 7.02
CA GLU A 9 -29.46 5.11 6.39
C GLU A 9 -28.00 5.16 5.93
N ALA A 10 -27.54 6.29 5.39
CA ALA A 10 -26.15 6.49 5.00
C ALA A 10 -25.21 6.46 6.21
N ASP A 11 -25.58 7.14 7.30
CA ASP A 11 -24.81 7.16 8.53
C ASP A 11 -24.73 5.76 9.16
N GLU A 12 -25.81 5.00 9.13
CA GLU A 12 -25.83 3.62 9.62
C GLU A 12 -24.91 2.71 8.80
N LYS A 13 -24.96 2.84 7.48
CA LYS A 13 -24.07 2.09 6.58
C LYS A 13 -22.59 2.47 6.76
N ASP A 14 -22.30 3.74 6.93
CA ASP A 14 -20.94 4.22 7.20
C ASP A 14 -20.42 3.64 8.53
N SER A 15 -21.25 3.59 9.56
CA SER A 15 -20.89 2.98 10.84
C SER A 15 -20.62 1.48 10.70
N GLN A 16 -21.42 0.77 9.91
CA GLN A 16 -21.22 -0.65 9.62
C GLN A 16 -19.92 -0.88 8.84
N ILE A 17 -19.62 -0.04 7.86
CA ILE A 17 -18.39 -0.10 7.08
C ILE A 17 -17.17 0.12 8.00
N ASP A 18 -17.21 1.09 8.89
CA ASP A 18 -16.15 1.36 9.85
C ASP A 18 -15.93 0.18 10.80
N LEU A 19 -17.01 -0.43 11.28
CA LEU A 19 -16.93 -1.62 12.14
C LEU A 19 -16.31 -2.79 11.40
N LEU A 20 -16.77 -3.09 10.18
CA LEU A 20 -16.21 -4.15 9.34
C LEU A 20 -14.74 -3.91 9.01
N ASN A 21 -14.36 -2.68 8.71
CA ASN A 21 -12.98 -2.31 8.46
C ASN A 21 -12.10 -2.51 9.69
N THR A 22 -12.63 -2.20 10.88
CA THR A 22 -11.95 -2.43 12.16
C THR A 22 -11.76 -3.92 12.42
N GLU A 23 -12.78 -4.73 12.19
CA GLU A 23 -12.71 -6.19 12.32
C GLU A 23 -11.70 -6.79 11.34
N MET A 24 -11.75 -6.36 10.07
CA MET A 24 -10.78 -6.81 9.06
C MET A 24 -9.36 -6.45 9.45
N SER A 25 -9.13 -5.23 9.94
CA SER A 25 -7.82 -4.79 10.40
C SER A 25 -7.32 -5.65 11.57
N SER A 26 -8.22 -6.03 12.48
CA SER A 26 -7.88 -6.91 13.61
C SER A 26 -7.49 -8.31 13.13
N ILE A 27 -8.23 -8.85 12.16
CA ILE A 27 -7.94 -10.17 11.56
C ILE A 27 -6.61 -10.11 10.81
N GLU A 28 -6.36 -9.06 10.05
CA GLU A 28 -5.10 -8.86 9.34
C GLU A 28 -3.92 -8.80 10.31
N LEU A 29 -4.05 -8.07 11.42
CA LEU A 29 -3.02 -8.01 12.45
C LEU A 29 -2.75 -9.38 13.08
N MET A 30 -3.79 -10.18 13.30
CA MET A 30 -3.62 -11.55 13.80
C MET A 30 -2.92 -12.43 12.79
N LEU A 31 -3.28 -12.34 11.52
CA LEU A 31 -2.61 -13.08 10.44
C LEU A 31 -1.16 -12.66 10.28
N ASP A 32 -0.88 -11.36 10.36
CA ASP A 32 0.47 -10.82 10.29
C ASP A 32 1.33 -11.35 11.45
N ASN A 33 0.77 -11.40 12.65
CA ASN A 33 1.45 -11.97 13.82
C ASN A 33 1.74 -13.46 13.65
N ILE A 34 0.80 -14.21 13.07
CA ILE A 34 0.98 -15.64 12.80
C ILE A 34 2.05 -15.84 11.72
N GLN A 35 2.01 -15.05 10.66
CA GLN A 35 3.01 -15.10 9.59
C GLN A 35 4.39 -14.67 10.09
N ALA A 36 4.46 -13.62 10.89
CA ALA A 36 5.72 -13.16 11.48
C ALA A 36 6.34 -14.22 12.39
N ARG A 37 5.52 -14.97 13.14
CA ARG A 37 5.99 -16.10 13.97
C ARG A 37 6.44 -17.28 13.11
N GLY A 38 5.74 -17.55 12.01
CA GLY A 38 6.10 -18.59 11.03
C GLY A 38 7.33 -18.23 10.20
N LEU A 39 7.56 -16.94 9.98
CA LEU A 39 8.69 -16.40 9.24
C LEU A 39 9.95 -16.22 10.10
N ALA A 40 9.86 -16.41 11.42
CA ALA A 40 11.02 -16.30 12.32
C ALA A 40 12.16 -17.27 11.99
N GLY A 41 11.93 -18.22 11.10
CA GLY A 41 12.95 -19.12 10.55
C GLY A 41 13.27 -18.92 9.07
N SER A 42 12.62 -18.00 8.37
CA SER A 42 12.90 -17.71 6.97
C SER A 42 13.53 -16.33 6.80
N LYS A 43 14.30 -16.19 5.74
CA LYS A 43 15.07 -15.00 5.40
C LYS A 43 14.37 -13.69 5.80
N SER A 44 14.96 -12.95 6.70
CA SER A 44 14.53 -11.58 6.95
C SER A 44 14.66 -10.79 5.65
N CYS A 45 13.54 -10.25 5.17
CA CYS A 45 13.57 -9.38 4.00
C CYS A 45 14.29 -8.09 4.36
N ASP A 46 15.44 -7.86 3.76
CA ASP A 46 16.22 -6.64 3.94
C ASP A 46 16.14 -5.81 2.66
N LEU A 47 15.56 -4.63 2.77
CA LEU A 47 15.41 -3.71 1.64
C LEU A 47 16.69 -2.92 1.35
N ALA A 48 17.71 -3.04 2.20
CA ALA A 48 19.03 -2.42 2.01
C ALA A 48 18.97 -0.91 1.72
N GLY A 49 18.10 -0.19 2.41
CA GLY A 49 17.93 1.25 2.27
C GLY A 49 17.16 1.68 1.03
N LYS A 50 16.56 0.74 0.29
CA LYS A 50 15.78 1.04 -0.91
C LYS A 50 14.51 1.81 -0.58
N CYS A 51 14.09 2.69 -1.49
CA CYS A 51 12.89 3.50 -1.36
C CYS A 51 11.74 2.86 -2.13
N VAL A 52 10.62 2.63 -1.45
CA VAL A 52 9.40 2.08 -2.04
C VAL A 52 8.33 3.14 -2.05
N LEU A 53 7.74 3.39 -3.20
CA LEU A 53 6.61 4.29 -3.35
C LEU A 53 5.31 3.50 -3.22
N TYR A 54 4.44 3.94 -2.35
CA TYR A 54 3.10 3.37 -2.16
C TYR A 54 2.05 4.35 -2.67
N ILE A 55 1.26 3.94 -3.66
CA ILE A 55 0.27 4.80 -4.32
C ILE A 55 -1.14 4.36 -3.93
N GLY A 56 -1.92 5.30 -3.42
CA GLY A 56 -3.29 5.03 -2.98
C GLY A 56 -3.36 4.49 -1.55
N GLY A 57 -4.47 3.88 -1.20
CA GLY A 57 -4.69 3.37 0.14
C GLY A 57 -5.17 4.45 1.12
N ARG A 58 -5.03 4.16 2.41
CA ARG A 58 -5.52 5.03 3.49
C ARG A 58 -4.36 5.71 4.22
N ARG A 59 -4.47 7.02 4.37
CA ARG A 59 -3.47 7.81 5.12
C ARG A 59 -3.32 7.34 6.57
N GLY A 60 -4.40 6.90 7.21
CA GLY A 60 -4.36 6.41 8.59
C GLY A 60 -3.50 5.17 8.81
N ALA A 61 -3.25 4.37 7.77
CA ALA A 61 -2.41 3.19 7.84
C ALA A 61 -0.92 3.48 7.59
N MET A 62 -0.58 4.70 7.16
CA MET A 62 0.79 5.05 6.74
C MET A 62 1.82 4.92 7.85
N CYS A 63 1.49 5.30 9.07
CA CYS A 63 2.43 5.19 10.19
C CYS A 63 2.88 3.74 10.41
N ARG A 64 1.93 2.81 10.39
CA ARG A 64 2.22 1.37 10.56
C ARG A 64 3.02 0.82 9.38
N MET A 65 2.66 1.21 8.17
CA MET A 65 3.38 0.81 6.96
C MET A 65 4.82 1.32 6.96
N CYS A 66 5.03 2.58 7.33
CA CYS A 66 6.36 3.17 7.46
C CYS A 66 7.19 2.43 8.51
N ASP A 67 6.62 2.10 9.65
CA ASP A 67 7.31 1.36 10.71
C ASP A 67 7.75 -0.03 10.24
N ILE A 68 6.88 -0.75 9.52
CA ILE A 68 7.20 -2.06 8.95
C ILE A 68 8.35 -1.95 7.96
N VAL A 69 8.28 -0.99 7.04
CA VAL A 69 9.32 -0.80 6.02
C VAL A 69 10.65 -0.40 6.66
N LYS A 70 10.62 0.42 7.70
CA LYS A 70 11.83 0.77 8.47
C LYS A 70 12.44 -0.44 9.16
N LYS A 71 11.62 -1.33 9.72
CA LYS A 71 12.10 -2.59 10.31
C LYS A 71 12.73 -3.51 9.27
N MET A 72 12.31 -3.39 8.01
CA MET A 72 12.91 -4.11 6.89
C MET A 72 14.11 -3.36 6.28
N ASN A 73 14.59 -2.31 6.95
CA ASN A 73 15.72 -1.48 6.51
C ASN A 73 15.46 -0.76 5.18
N GLY A 74 14.22 -0.28 4.98
CA GLY A 74 13.82 0.47 3.79
C GLY A 74 13.18 1.80 4.12
N ASN A 75 12.80 2.53 3.09
CA ASN A 75 12.05 3.78 3.20
C ASN A 75 10.75 3.68 2.42
N LEU A 76 9.66 4.16 3.00
CA LEU A 76 8.36 4.21 2.35
C LEU A 76 7.98 5.66 2.06
N VAL A 77 7.62 5.92 0.80
CA VAL A 77 7.06 7.20 0.37
C VAL A 77 5.60 6.96 -0.04
N TYR A 78 4.73 7.84 0.34
CA TYR A 78 3.30 7.74 0.06
C TYR A 78 2.85 8.79 -0.95
N HIS A 79 1.95 8.38 -1.86
CA HIS A 79 1.25 9.25 -2.79
C HIS A 79 -0.23 8.86 -2.81
N ASP A 80 -1.13 9.83 -2.77
CA ASP A 80 -2.57 9.57 -2.68
C ASP A 80 -3.22 9.16 -4.01
N GLY A 81 -2.46 9.07 -5.07
CA GLY A 81 -2.96 8.66 -6.38
C GLY A 81 -3.71 9.75 -7.14
N GLY A 82 -3.49 11.01 -6.79
CA GLY A 82 -4.08 12.15 -7.49
C GLY A 82 -5.35 12.72 -6.87
N LYS A 83 -5.67 12.34 -5.64
CA LYS A 83 -6.82 12.92 -4.91
C LYS A 83 -6.55 14.35 -4.47
N GLU A 84 -5.44 14.56 -3.80
CA GLU A 84 -4.95 15.88 -3.36
C GLU A 84 -3.62 16.23 -4.04
N ASP A 85 -2.75 15.24 -4.19
CA ASP A 85 -1.48 15.38 -4.87
C ASP A 85 -1.67 15.36 -6.41
N SER A 86 -0.90 16.13 -7.12
CA SER A 86 -1.00 16.20 -8.59
C SER A 86 -0.33 14.99 -9.26
N LEU A 87 -0.74 14.69 -10.49
CA LEU A 87 -0.09 13.66 -11.30
C LEU A 87 1.37 14.03 -11.64
N ALA A 88 1.70 15.33 -11.67
CA ALA A 88 3.07 15.79 -11.83
C ALA A 88 3.94 15.37 -10.63
N SER A 89 3.40 15.43 -9.41
CA SER A 89 4.10 14.96 -8.22
C SER A 89 4.29 13.45 -8.21
N LEU A 90 3.38 12.70 -8.84
CA LEU A 90 3.51 11.26 -9.01
C LEU A 90 4.74 10.91 -9.85
N SER A 91 4.98 11.61 -10.95
CA SER A 91 6.17 11.42 -11.77
C SER A 91 7.45 11.63 -10.98
N SER A 92 7.51 12.69 -10.19
CA SER A 92 8.64 12.98 -9.32
C SER A 92 8.84 11.89 -8.25
N ALA A 93 7.75 11.42 -7.65
CA ALA A 93 7.79 10.36 -6.64
C ALA A 93 8.29 9.03 -7.22
N VAL A 94 7.82 8.64 -8.42
CA VAL A 94 8.30 7.44 -9.12
C VAL A 94 9.78 7.55 -9.45
N SER A 95 10.21 8.71 -9.92
CA SER A 95 11.62 8.97 -10.24
C SER A 95 12.53 8.77 -9.02
N GLY A 96 12.09 9.19 -7.84
CA GLY A 96 12.86 9.05 -6.60
C GLY A 96 12.75 7.70 -5.92
N ALA A 97 11.89 6.81 -6.38
CA ALA A 97 11.68 5.49 -5.78
C ALA A 97 12.48 4.41 -6.50
N ASP A 98 12.83 3.35 -5.78
CA ASP A 98 13.45 2.15 -6.36
C ASP A 98 12.40 1.15 -6.84
N ALA A 99 11.23 1.16 -6.23
CA ALA A 99 10.10 0.29 -6.58
C ALA A 99 8.78 0.97 -6.26
N VAL A 100 7.70 0.50 -6.89
CA VAL A 100 6.36 1.06 -6.71
C VAL A 100 5.38 -0.05 -6.35
N LEU A 101 4.57 0.18 -5.32
CA LEU A 101 3.47 -0.69 -4.91
C LEU A 101 2.16 0.10 -4.93
N PHE A 102 1.08 -0.55 -5.33
CA PHE A 102 -0.25 0.07 -5.26
C PHE A 102 -1.33 -1.00 -5.02
N PRO A 103 -2.29 -0.73 -4.09
CA PRO A 103 -3.39 -1.65 -3.85
C PRO A 103 -4.45 -1.52 -4.94
N THR A 104 -4.82 -2.62 -5.58
CA THR A 104 -5.76 -2.63 -6.70
C THR A 104 -7.20 -2.28 -6.29
N ASN A 105 -7.55 -2.48 -5.02
CA ASN A 105 -8.89 -2.20 -4.51
C ASN A 105 -9.09 -0.77 -4.00
N CYS A 106 -8.02 0.00 -3.80
CA CYS A 106 -8.07 1.34 -3.19
C CYS A 106 -7.44 2.44 -4.05
N VAL A 107 -6.99 2.12 -5.25
CA VAL A 107 -6.42 3.09 -6.18
C VAL A 107 -7.37 3.28 -7.36
N SER A 108 -7.50 4.51 -7.86
CA SER A 108 -8.29 4.76 -9.05
C SER A 108 -7.65 4.09 -10.28
N HIS A 109 -8.49 3.67 -11.22
CA HIS A 109 -8.03 3.03 -12.45
C HIS A 109 -7.05 3.92 -13.22
N SER A 110 -7.35 5.21 -13.33
CA SER A 110 -6.48 6.19 -14.00
C SER A 110 -5.14 6.34 -13.31
N SER A 111 -5.11 6.38 -11.98
CA SER A 111 -3.86 6.47 -11.21
C SER A 111 -3.00 5.21 -11.36
N ALA A 112 -3.63 4.04 -11.36
CA ALA A 112 -2.93 2.77 -11.58
C ALA A 112 -2.30 2.72 -12.97
N LEU A 113 -3.03 3.13 -14.01
CA LEU A 113 -2.51 3.18 -15.39
C LEU A 113 -1.35 4.17 -15.52
N GLU A 114 -1.47 5.34 -14.93
CA GLU A 114 -0.42 6.37 -14.96
C GLU A 114 0.84 5.88 -14.24
N ALA A 115 0.67 5.25 -13.08
CA ALA A 115 1.78 4.65 -12.35
C ALA A 115 2.51 3.60 -13.18
N LYS A 116 1.77 2.71 -13.84
CA LYS A 116 2.35 1.70 -14.75
C LYS A 116 3.13 2.32 -15.89
N LYS A 117 2.57 3.35 -16.53
CA LYS A 117 3.24 4.07 -17.62
C LYS A 117 4.54 4.71 -17.17
N LEU A 118 4.52 5.40 -16.03
CA LEU A 118 5.69 6.04 -15.45
C LEU A 118 6.77 5.02 -15.09
N CYS A 119 6.39 3.91 -14.47
CA CYS A 119 7.32 2.84 -14.12
C CYS A 119 7.99 2.24 -15.37
N LYS A 120 7.23 1.99 -16.42
CA LYS A 120 7.76 1.49 -17.69
C LYS A 120 8.72 2.49 -18.34
N ARG A 121 8.36 3.78 -18.33
CA ARG A 121 9.19 4.84 -18.91
C ARG A 121 10.51 4.99 -18.17
N MET A 122 10.48 4.89 -16.85
CA MET A 122 11.65 5.06 -15.97
C MET A 122 12.38 3.76 -15.66
N ALA A 123 11.93 2.64 -16.21
CA ALA A 123 12.46 1.30 -15.94
C ALA A 123 12.46 0.95 -14.45
N LYS A 124 11.40 1.33 -13.75
CA LYS A 124 11.20 0.99 -12.33
C LYS A 124 10.31 -0.24 -12.19
N PRO A 125 10.64 -1.18 -11.29
CA PRO A 125 9.74 -2.30 -11.01
C PRO A 125 8.49 -1.80 -10.27
N TYR A 126 7.35 -2.37 -10.61
CA TYR A 126 6.09 -2.09 -9.94
C TYR A 126 5.34 -3.38 -9.67
N LEU A 127 4.57 -3.40 -8.61
CA LEU A 127 3.80 -4.57 -8.23
C LEU A 127 2.41 -4.13 -7.75
N PRO A 128 1.33 -4.57 -8.41
CA PRO A 128 -0.01 -4.41 -7.86
C PRO A 128 -0.22 -5.40 -6.71
N ILE A 129 -0.73 -4.91 -5.58
CA ILE A 129 -1.07 -5.74 -4.43
C ILE A 129 -2.59 -5.84 -4.28
N ARG A 130 -3.07 -6.91 -3.67
CA ARG A 130 -4.50 -7.21 -3.61
C ARG A 130 -5.31 -6.18 -2.83
N SER A 131 -4.76 -5.71 -1.72
CA SER A 131 -5.48 -4.82 -0.82
C SER A 131 -4.52 -3.84 -0.15
N ALA A 132 -5.09 -2.83 0.52
CA ALA A 132 -4.34 -1.88 1.31
C ALA A 132 -3.96 -2.41 2.71
N GLY A 133 -4.16 -3.71 2.98
CA GLY A 133 -3.81 -4.34 4.26
C GLY A 133 -2.32 -4.55 4.43
N LEU A 134 -1.90 -4.69 5.70
CA LEU A 134 -0.49 -4.89 6.05
C LEU A 134 0.08 -6.19 5.51
N GLY A 135 -0.72 -7.28 5.53
CA GLY A 135 -0.29 -8.57 4.97
C GLY A 135 0.02 -8.49 3.49
N SER A 136 -0.82 -7.81 2.70
CA SER A 136 -0.58 -7.57 1.29
C SER A 136 0.66 -6.73 1.05
N LEU A 137 0.91 -5.73 1.90
CA LEU A 137 2.10 -4.90 1.83
C LEU A 137 3.36 -5.72 2.07
N ILE A 138 3.40 -6.52 3.12
CA ILE A 138 4.55 -7.36 3.47
C ILE A 138 4.86 -8.34 2.33
N ASN A 139 3.86 -9.05 1.84
CA ASN A 139 4.03 -9.97 0.70
C ASN A 139 4.52 -9.26 -0.55
N GLY A 140 3.99 -8.07 -0.83
CA GLY A 140 4.44 -7.24 -1.95
C GLY A 140 5.88 -6.77 -1.80
N LEU A 141 6.28 -6.39 -0.60
CA LEU A 141 7.66 -5.97 -0.33
C LEU A 141 8.67 -7.11 -0.53
N VAL A 142 8.33 -8.31 -0.06
CA VAL A 142 9.17 -9.50 -0.26
C VAL A 142 9.32 -9.80 -1.75
N GLU A 143 8.23 -9.80 -2.48
CA GLU A 143 8.22 -10.08 -3.92
C GLU A 143 8.99 -9.04 -4.72
N ILE A 144 8.78 -7.75 -4.41
CA ILE A 144 9.49 -6.66 -5.11
C ILE A 144 10.98 -6.66 -4.79
N ASN A 145 11.36 -7.03 -3.58
CA ASN A 145 12.75 -7.13 -3.18
C ASN A 145 13.47 -8.25 -3.98
N ASP A 146 12.80 -9.38 -4.17
CA ASP A 146 13.32 -10.46 -5.01
C ASP A 146 13.52 -10.01 -6.46
N GLN A 147 12.61 -9.19 -6.99
CA GLN A 147 12.75 -8.63 -8.33
C GLN A 147 13.94 -7.65 -8.43
N LEU A 148 14.13 -6.82 -7.40
CA LEU A 148 15.24 -5.88 -7.35
C LEU A 148 16.59 -6.58 -7.26
N ASP A 149 16.67 -7.65 -6.49
CA ASP A 149 17.90 -8.45 -6.37
C ASP A 149 18.26 -9.15 -7.69
N LYS A 150 17.27 -9.59 -8.44
CA LYS A 150 17.49 -10.21 -9.77
C LYS A 150 17.96 -9.21 -10.83
N ASN A 151 17.60 -7.93 -10.68
CA ASN A 151 17.94 -6.87 -11.62
C ASN A 151 19.25 -6.14 -11.25
N SER A 152 19.85 -6.51 -10.14
CA SER A 152 21.18 -6.01 -9.73
C SER A 152 22.33 -6.84 -10.33
#